data_1d56703958c29b731f58b3b5c2c7ae1b
#
_entry.id   1d56703958c29b731f58b3b5c2c7ae1b
#
_cell.length_a   1.000
_cell.length_b   1.000
_cell.length_c   1.000
_cell.angle_alpha   90.00
_cell.angle_beta   90.00
_cell.angle_gamma   90.00
#
_symmetry.space_group_name_H-M   'P 1'
#
loop_
_entity.id
_entity.type
_entity.pdbx_description
1 polymer ?
#
loop_
_entity_poly.entity_id
_entity_poly.type
_entity_poly.pdbx_seq_one_letter_code
_entity_poly.pdbx_strand_id
1 'polypeptide(L)'
;MPAEWERHEATWIGWPHILSDWPGKFPPIPWVFGEIVRRIGVGETVRILVESKSHELKARKALQRIGANFSAIEFFRIPTDRGWTRDSGPIFARSVKDDRVTVLRFRFNGWAKYPNWRKDVRVPEHAAKLLGKPVVEVKQNEKSVVLEGGSIDVNGRGTLITTEECLLDPKAQVRNPGFGKQEYEKVFSRYLGVTNVLWLGKGIAGDDTHGHVDDLCRFVNPNTVVLCSEKNSSDPNYRPLRDNRERLEGMKLESGERIRVILLPMPEPVVFDGQRLPASYANFYISNSAVLVPTFNDPSDRIALGILSELFSNRPVIGIHAVDLVWGLGTIHCLTQQQPA
;
A
#
# COMPACT_ATOMS: atom_id res chain seq x y z
N MET A 1 12.35 2.11 9.50
CA MET A 1 10.91 1.85 9.26
C MET A 1 10.65 0.38 9.50
N PRO A 2 9.69 -0.01 10.39
CA PRO A 2 9.32 -1.42 10.60
C PRO A 2 8.71 -2.05 9.36
N ALA A 3 8.88 -3.37 9.21
CA ALA A 3 8.23 -4.12 8.13
C ALA A 3 6.74 -4.33 8.41
N GLU A 4 5.93 -4.58 7.36
CA GLU A 4 4.48 -4.71 7.49
C GLU A 4 4.05 -5.96 8.29
N TRP A 5 4.86 -7.02 8.35
CA TRP A 5 4.55 -8.20 9.19
C TRP A 5 4.89 -8.05 10.67
N GLU A 6 5.56 -6.96 11.08
CA GLU A 6 5.82 -6.66 12.49
C GLU A 6 4.50 -6.26 13.19
N ARG A 7 4.51 -6.26 14.52
CA ARG A 7 3.29 -5.99 15.28
C ARG A 7 2.76 -4.58 15.05
N HIS A 8 1.48 -4.48 14.71
CA HIS A 8 0.76 -3.23 14.60
C HIS A 8 0.04 -2.86 15.89
N GLU A 9 0.03 -1.58 16.23
CA GLU A 9 -0.91 -0.96 17.16
C GLU A 9 -2.28 -0.80 16.48
N ALA A 10 -2.28 -0.36 15.23
CA ALA A 10 -3.49 -0.12 14.47
C ALA A 10 -3.26 -0.16 12.95
N THR A 11 -4.36 -0.31 12.21
CA THR A 11 -4.44 -0.03 10.77
C THR A 11 -5.33 1.17 10.51
N TRP A 12 -4.86 2.09 9.67
CA TRP A 12 -5.62 3.24 9.18
C TRP A 12 -6.30 2.90 7.86
N ILE A 13 -7.56 3.33 7.69
CA ILE A 13 -8.33 3.17 6.46
C ILE A 13 -9.28 4.37 6.28
N GLY A 14 -9.36 4.92 5.08
CA GLY A 14 -10.35 5.94 4.73
C GLY A 14 -11.69 5.30 4.37
N TRP A 15 -12.81 5.64 5.05
CA TRP A 15 -14.10 5.11 4.64
C TRP A 15 -14.53 5.66 3.28
N PRO A 16 -15.01 4.82 2.33
CA PRO A 16 -15.27 5.26 0.96
C PRO A 16 -16.40 6.28 0.89
N HIS A 17 -16.20 7.35 0.12
CA HIS A 17 -17.17 8.43 -0.03
C HIS A 17 -17.18 9.10 -1.41
N ILE A 18 -16.12 8.93 -2.19
CA ILE A 18 -15.97 9.55 -3.51
C ILE A 18 -16.55 8.63 -4.60
N LEU A 19 -17.68 9.02 -5.17
CA LEU A 19 -18.37 8.24 -6.20
C LEU A 19 -17.53 8.12 -7.48
N SER A 20 -16.72 9.13 -7.78
CA SER A 20 -15.87 9.16 -8.98
C SER A 20 -14.68 8.20 -8.91
N ASP A 21 -14.35 7.66 -7.74
CA ASP A 21 -13.31 6.62 -7.63
C ASP A 21 -13.85 5.25 -8.11
N TRP A 22 -15.18 5.05 -8.03
CA TRP A 22 -15.86 3.84 -8.54
C TRP A 22 -17.09 4.21 -9.38
N PRO A 23 -16.91 4.82 -10.57
CA PRO A 23 -18.03 5.29 -11.39
C PRO A 23 -19.02 4.17 -11.72
N GLY A 24 -20.29 4.36 -11.35
CA GLY A 24 -21.36 3.36 -11.57
C GLY A 24 -21.30 2.11 -10.68
N LYS A 25 -20.23 1.89 -9.88
CA LYS A 25 -20.02 0.69 -9.05
C LYS A 25 -19.79 0.97 -7.55
N PHE A 26 -20.13 2.16 -7.08
CA PHE A 26 -19.93 2.52 -5.67
C PHE A 26 -20.77 1.70 -4.65
N PRO A 27 -22.03 1.26 -4.93
CA PRO A 27 -22.86 0.59 -3.92
C PRO A 27 -22.24 -0.63 -3.23
N PRO A 28 -21.51 -1.54 -3.89
CA PRO A 28 -20.83 -2.67 -3.23
C PRO A 28 -19.59 -2.27 -2.42
N ILE A 29 -18.96 -1.14 -2.69
CA ILE A 29 -17.68 -0.76 -2.10
C ILE A 29 -17.69 -0.68 -0.57
N PRO A 30 -18.68 -0.05 0.10
CA PRO A 30 -18.74 -0.06 1.57
C PRO A 30 -18.80 -1.46 2.21
N TRP A 31 -19.30 -2.46 1.47
CA TRP A 31 -19.33 -3.86 1.94
C TRP A 31 -17.95 -4.50 1.88
N VAL A 32 -17.19 -4.27 0.82
CA VAL A 32 -15.80 -4.76 0.71
C VAL A 32 -14.93 -4.12 1.80
N PHE A 33 -15.03 -2.80 1.98
CA PHE A 33 -14.36 -2.10 3.07
C PHE A 33 -14.75 -2.66 4.45
N GLY A 34 -16.03 -2.94 4.65
CA GLY A 34 -16.51 -3.53 5.89
C GLY A 34 -15.92 -4.91 6.16
N GLU A 35 -15.80 -5.77 5.14
CA GLU A 35 -15.16 -7.08 5.28
C GLU A 35 -13.68 -6.93 5.63
N ILE A 36 -12.93 -6.00 4.98
CA ILE A 36 -11.55 -5.68 5.30
C ILE A 36 -11.43 -5.26 6.77
N VAL A 37 -12.25 -4.30 7.22
CA VAL A 37 -12.27 -3.81 8.60
C VAL A 37 -12.59 -4.94 9.58
N ARG A 38 -13.57 -5.80 9.28
CA ARG A 38 -13.96 -6.93 10.12
C ARG A 38 -12.82 -7.92 10.31
N ARG A 39 -12.03 -8.19 9.26
CA ARG A 39 -10.90 -9.13 9.31
C ARG A 39 -9.71 -8.55 10.07
N ILE A 40 -9.36 -7.29 9.81
CA ILE A 40 -8.27 -6.61 10.51
C ILE A 40 -8.58 -6.46 12.01
N GLY A 41 -9.82 -6.09 12.35
CA GLY A 41 -10.27 -5.87 13.73
C GLY A 41 -10.25 -7.11 14.65
N VAL A 42 -9.86 -8.28 14.13
CA VAL A 42 -9.60 -9.49 14.96
C VAL A 42 -8.29 -9.34 15.74
N GLY A 43 -7.26 -8.70 15.17
CA GLY A 43 -5.90 -8.67 15.73
C GLY A 43 -5.36 -7.30 16.08
N GLU A 44 -6.02 -6.23 15.66
CA GLU A 44 -5.55 -4.85 15.88
C GLU A 44 -6.68 -3.83 15.78
N THR A 45 -6.45 -2.63 16.27
CA THR A 45 -7.38 -1.52 16.14
C THR A 45 -7.47 -1.06 14.69
N VAL A 46 -8.68 -0.82 14.19
CA VAL A 46 -8.91 -0.19 12.89
C VAL A 46 -9.33 1.26 13.08
N ARG A 47 -8.49 2.18 12.61
CA ARG A 47 -8.69 3.62 12.66
C ARG A 47 -9.30 4.10 11.35
N ILE A 48 -10.57 4.47 11.40
CA ILE A 48 -11.36 4.79 10.22
C ILE A 48 -11.49 6.31 10.07
N LEU A 49 -10.97 6.85 8.96
CA LEU A 49 -11.15 8.24 8.58
C LEU A 49 -12.55 8.45 8.00
N VAL A 50 -13.24 9.46 8.46
CA VAL A 50 -14.58 9.85 7.99
C VAL A 50 -14.69 11.37 7.83
N GLU A 51 -15.50 11.81 6.85
CA GLU A 51 -15.71 13.23 6.53
C GLU A 51 -16.44 14.03 7.62
N SER A 52 -17.41 13.36 8.28
CA SER A 52 -18.37 14.03 9.17
C SER A 52 -19.06 13.02 10.08
N LYS A 53 -19.85 13.54 11.05
CA LYS A 53 -20.71 12.71 11.89
C LYS A 53 -21.74 11.89 11.07
N SER A 54 -22.31 12.48 10.02
CA SER A 54 -23.26 11.77 9.15
C SER A 54 -22.58 10.64 8.37
N HIS A 55 -21.34 10.85 7.91
CA HIS A 55 -20.54 9.84 7.24
C HIS A 55 -20.15 8.71 8.20
N GLU A 56 -19.74 9.04 9.43
CA GLU A 56 -19.49 8.06 10.50
C GLU A 56 -20.72 7.18 10.77
N LEU A 57 -21.92 7.77 10.84
CA LEU A 57 -23.15 7.00 11.06
C LEU A 57 -23.45 6.02 9.92
N LYS A 58 -23.16 6.40 8.67
CA LYS A 58 -23.29 5.49 7.52
C LYS A 58 -22.28 4.35 7.61
N ALA A 59 -21.03 4.65 7.93
CA ALA A 59 -19.98 3.65 8.14
C ALA A 59 -20.36 2.67 9.26
N ARG A 60 -20.79 3.18 10.42
CA ARG A 60 -21.24 2.35 11.55
C ARG A 60 -22.39 1.41 11.17
N LYS A 61 -23.38 1.90 10.42
CA LYS A 61 -24.50 1.07 9.96
C LYS A 61 -24.05 -0.06 9.03
N ALA A 62 -23.11 0.20 8.12
CA ALA A 62 -22.56 -0.83 7.26
C ALA A 62 -21.75 -1.87 8.06
N LEU A 63 -20.87 -1.42 8.95
CA LEU A 63 -20.04 -2.27 9.80
C LEU A 63 -20.87 -3.13 10.76
N GLN A 64 -21.95 -2.58 11.31
CA GLN A 64 -22.88 -3.34 12.16
C GLN A 64 -23.54 -4.50 11.40
N ARG A 65 -23.96 -4.26 10.16
CA ARG A 65 -24.59 -5.29 9.32
C ARG A 65 -23.63 -6.41 8.93
N ILE A 66 -22.34 -6.12 8.85
CA ILE A 66 -21.28 -7.10 8.54
C ILE A 66 -20.82 -7.84 9.80
N GLY A 67 -21.25 -7.41 10.99
CA GLY A 67 -20.83 -8.00 12.25
C GLY A 67 -19.40 -7.65 12.64
N ALA A 68 -18.95 -6.43 12.33
CA ALA A 68 -17.64 -5.94 12.73
C ALA A 68 -17.57 -5.72 14.26
N ASN A 69 -16.41 -5.99 14.85
CA ASN A 69 -16.17 -5.78 16.28
C ASN A 69 -15.90 -4.31 16.58
N PHE A 70 -16.88 -3.61 17.13
CA PHE A 70 -16.77 -2.19 17.45
C PHE A 70 -15.77 -1.85 18.56
N SER A 71 -15.36 -2.80 19.41
CA SER A 71 -14.33 -2.57 20.41
C SER A 71 -12.93 -2.40 19.80
N ALA A 72 -12.75 -2.86 18.54
CA ALA A 72 -11.53 -2.72 17.76
C ALA A 72 -11.60 -1.57 16.75
N ILE A 73 -12.61 -0.69 16.79
CA ILE A 73 -12.81 0.35 15.78
C ILE A 73 -12.80 1.74 16.43
N GLU A 74 -11.93 2.59 15.92
CA GLU A 74 -11.89 4.02 16.24
C GLU A 74 -12.23 4.86 15.02
N PHE A 75 -13.08 5.90 15.19
CA PHE A 75 -13.44 6.80 14.12
C PHE A 75 -12.75 8.15 14.30
N PHE A 76 -12.10 8.62 13.25
CA PHE A 76 -11.47 9.94 13.21
C PHE A 76 -12.14 10.80 12.14
N ARG A 77 -12.71 11.95 12.56
CA ARG A 77 -13.31 12.91 11.62
C ARG A 77 -12.21 13.78 11.03
N ILE A 78 -11.51 13.21 10.08
CA ILE A 78 -10.46 13.85 9.26
C ILE A 78 -10.96 13.81 7.83
N PRO A 79 -11.44 14.94 7.25
CA PRO A 79 -11.89 14.97 5.86
C PRO A 79 -10.76 14.65 4.88
N THR A 80 -11.10 13.88 3.84
CA THR A 80 -10.21 13.50 2.75
C THR A 80 -10.81 13.92 1.39
N ASP A 81 -9.96 14.11 0.39
CA ASP A 81 -10.43 14.28 -0.99
C ASP A 81 -10.59 12.93 -1.68
N ARG A 82 -9.84 11.91 -1.22
CA ARG A 82 -9.91 10.52 -1.66
C ARG A 82 -9.79 9.59 -0.45
N GLY A 83 -9.84 8.29 -0.62
CA GLY A 83 -9.80 7.29 0.47
C GLY A 83 -8.56 6.39 0.47
N TRP A 84 -7.56 6.71 -0.32
CA TRP A 84 -6.38 5.88 -0.52
C TRP A 84 -5.33 6.14 0.57
N THR A 85 -5.57 5.49 1.72
CA THR A 85 -4.82 5.77 2.95
C THR A 85 -3.37 5.28 2.90
N ARG A 86 -3.05 4.31 2.06
CA ARG A 86 -1.66 3.89 1.83
C ARG A 86 -0.81 5.06 1.35
N ASP A 87 -1.35 5.90 0.48
CA ASP A 87 -0.59 6.92 -0.21
C ASP A 87 -0.66 8.29 0.46
N SER A 88 -1.77 8.59 1.10
CA SER A 88 -2.00 9.87 1.77
C SER A 88 -1.96 9.79 3.29
N GLY A 89 -1.93 8.60 3.86
CA GLY A 89 -1.92 8.36 5.29
C GLY A 89 -0.56 8.59 5.96
N PRO A 90 -0.51 8.47 7.29
CA PRO A 90 0.71 8.67 8.04
C PRO A 90 1.71 7.52 7.81
N ILE A 91 2.90 7.83 7.32
CA ILE A 91 4.02 6.88 7.32
C ILE A 91 4.70 6.96 8.68
N PHE A 92 4.97 5.80 9.28
CA PHE A 92 5.55 5.71 10.62
C PHE A 92 6.98 5.19 10.60
N ALA A 93 7.82 5.76 11.46
CA ALA A 93 9.12 5.20 11.79
C ALA A 93 9.25 5.02 13.31
N ARG A 94 10.02 4.05 13.73
CA ARG A 94 10.35 3.78 15.12
C ARG A 94 11.79 4.16 15.37
N SER A 95 12.03 4.96 16.42
CA SER A 95 13.38 5.36 16.83
C SER A 95 14.13 4.17 17.44
N VAL A 96 15.34 3.92 16.97
CA VAL A 96 16.21 2.87 17.54
C VAL A 96 16.78 3.23 18.90
N LYS A 97 16.66 4.51 19.34
CA LYS A 97 17.20 4.97 20.62
C LYS A 97 16.23 4.79 21.79
N ASP A 98 14.96 5.10 21.57
CA ASP A 98 13.93 5.19 22.61
C ASP A 98 12.63 4.47 22.23
N ASP A 99 12.65 3.69 21.18
CA ASP A 99 11.52 2.90 20.62
C ASP A 99 10.26 3.72 20.29
N ARG A 100 10.39 5.04 20.27
CA ARG A 100 9.28 5.97 20.04
C ARG A 100 8.85 5.95 18.58
N VAL A 101 7.55 5.76 18.37
CA VAL A 101 6.91 5.84 17.06
C VAL A 101 6.66 7.30 16.68
N THR A 102 7.14 7.69 15.52
CA THR A 102 7.05 9.05 14.96
C THR A 102 6.33 9.02 13.63
N VAL A 103 5.47 10.00 13.38
CA VAL A 103 4.84 10.21 12.07
C VAL A 103 5.82 10.97 11.17
N LEU A 104 6.16 10.38 10.05
CA LEU A 104 6.91 11.01 8.98
C LEU A 104 5.92 11.65 8.00
N ARG A 105 5.92 12.98 7.96
CA ARG A 105 5.06 13.73 7.05
C ARG A 105 5.75 13.91 5.71
N PHE A 106 5.58 12.95 4.82
CA PHE A 106 5.79 13.14 3.39
C PHE A 106 4.65 13.97 2.81
N ARG A 107 4.95 14.73 1.76
CA ARG A 107 3.91 15.46 1.04
C ARG A 107 3.21 14.51 0.07
N PHE A 108 1.89 14.57 0.02
CA PHE A 108 1.07 13.96 -1.02
C PHE A 108 0.63 15.03 -2.02
N ASN A 109 0.67 14.74 -3.32
CA ASN A 109 0.30 15.67 -4.39
C ASN A 109 -0.66 15.07 -5.43
N GLY A 110 -1.43 14.04 -5.02
CA GLY A 110 -2.37 13.36 -5.91
C GLY A 110 -1.67 12.58 -7.01
N TRP A 111 -0.57 11.88 -6.68
CA TRP A 111 0.27 11.11 -7.62
C TRP A 111 0.84 11.97 -8.77
N ALA A 112 1.00 13.28 -8.55
CA ALA A 112 1.34 14.28 -9.57
C ALA A 112 0.40 14.27 -10.80
N LYS A 113 -0.84 13.85 -10.61
CA LYS A 113 -1.86 13.64 -11.65
C LYS A 113 -3.19 14.33 -11.34
N TYR A 114 -3.70 14.16 -10.13
CA TYR A 114 -5.03 14.63 -9.75
C TYR A 114 -4.97 15.95 -8.97
N PRO A 115 -5.92 16.88 -9.18
CA PRO A 115 -5.92 18.17 -8.48
C PRO A 115 -6.53 18.11 -7.07
N ASN A 116 -7.28 17.05 -6.72
CA ASN A 116 -8.01 16.89 -5.47
C ASN A 116 -7.21 16.08 -4.46
N TRP A 117 -6.31 16.74 -3.72
CA TRP A 117 -5.44 16.13 -2.70
C TRP A 117 -5.20 17.04 -1.48
N ARG A 118 -5.81 18.22 -1.47
CA ARG A 118 -5.49 19.25 -0.45
C ARG A 118 -5.94 18.89 0.95
N LYS A 119 -6.96 18.05 1.08
CA LYS A 119 -7.35 17.51 2.39
C LYS A 119 -6.43 16.33 2.76
N ASP A 120 -6.15 15.46 1.80
CA ASP A 120 -5.37 14.25 2.01
C ASP A 120 -3.97 14.53 2.55
N VAL A 121 -3.28 15.54 2.01
CA VAL A 121 -1.93 15.93 2.46
C VAL A 121 -1.87 16.34 3.95
N ARG A 122 -3.02 16.62 4.57
CA ARG A 122 -3.13 17.01 6.00
C ARG A 122 -3.40 15.83 6.92
N VAL A 123 -3.72 14.66 6.37
CA VAL A 123 -4.07 13.46 7.16
C VAL A 123 -2.96 13.08 8.14
N PRO A 124 -1.67 13.00 7.75
CA PRO A 124 -0.59 12.63 8.69
C PRO A 124 -0.47 13.58 9.89
N GLU A 125 -0.60 14.88 9.65
CA GLU A 125 -0.53 15.89 10.72
C GLU A 125 -1.70 15.80 11.69
N HIS A 126 -2.93 15.65 11.17
CA HIS A 126 -4.12 15.47 11.99
C HIS A 126 -4.08 14.17 12.78
N ALA A 127 -3.66 13.07 12.14
CA ALA A 127 -3.50 11.79 12.81
C ALA A 127 -2.49 11.88 13.97
N ALA A 128 -1.32 12.46 13.74
CA ALA A 128 -0.30 12.63 14.76
C ALA A 128 -0.78 13.47 15.94
N LYS A 129 -1.49 14.57 15.67
CA LYS A 129 -2.09 15.43 16.71
C LYS A 129 -3.10 14.67 17.57
N LEU A 130 -3.97 13.89 16.96
CA LEU A 130 -4.97 13.10 17.68
C LEU A 130 -4.35 11.96 18.51
N LEU A 131 -3.25 11.40 18.01
CA LEU A 131 -2.52 10.34 18.72
C LEU A 131 -1.51 10.87 19.75
N GLY A 132 -1.27 12.18 19.81
CA GLY A 132 -0.20 12.75 20.64
C GLY A 132 1.20 12.28 20.21
N LYS A 133 1.38 11.88 18.94
CA LYS A 133 2.67 11.40 18.42
C LYS A 133 3.47 12.54 17.80
N PRO A 134 4.83 12.51 17.89
CA PRO A 134 5.67 13.49 17.23
C PRO A 134 5.53 13.39 15.71
N VAL A 135 5.68 14.55 15.03
CA VAL A 135 5.69 14.67 13.58
C VAL A 135 7.04 15.18 13.11
N VAL A 136 7.58 14.55 12.09
CA VAL A 136 8.78 15.02 11.40
C VAL A 136 8.40 15.29 9.95
N GLU A 137 8.52 16.55 9.51
CA GLU A 137 8.39 16.89 8.10
C GLU A 137 9.60 16.40 7.33
N VAL A 138 9.36 15.61 6.29
CA VAL A 138 10.44 15.06 5.45
C VAL A 138 10.84 16.08 4.40
N LYS A 139 12.11 16.52 4.49
CA LYS A 139 12.69 17.51 3.58
C LYS A 139 14.01 17.04 3.00
N GLN A 140 14.23 17.43 1.75
CA GLN A 140 15.53 17.34 1.08
C GLN A 140 15.83 18.71 0.42
N ASN A 141 16.98 19.30 0.73
CA ASN A 141 17.37 20.64 0.26
C ASN A 141 16.26 21.69 0.54
N GLU A 142 15.75 21.73 1.77
CA GLU A 142 14.67 22.61 2.27
C GLU A 142 13.30 22.45 1.58
N LYS A 143 13.15 21.52 0.63
CA LYS A 143 11.88 21.21 -0.03
C LYS A 143 11.22 20.00 0.59
N SER A 144 9.91 20.06 0.84
CA SER A 144 9.13 18.91 1.29
C SER A 144 9.14 17.82 0.22
N VAL A 145 9.43 16.58 0.63
CA VAL A 145 9.51 15.43 -0.28
C VAL A 145 8.14 14.82 -0.48
N VAL A 146 7.77 14.59 -1.73
CA VAL A 146 6.58 13.81 -2.11
C VAL A 146 6.93 12.33 -2.13
N LEU A 147 6.16 11.52 -1.41
CA LEU A 147 6.28 10.07 -1.41
C LEU A 147 4.95 9.45 -0.99
N GLU A 148 4.50 8.46 -1.72
CA GLU A 148 3.36 7.61 -1.40
C GLU A 148 3.83 6.31 -0.73
N GLY A 149 3.05 5.80 0.24
CA GLY A 149 3.37 4.53 0.91
C GLY A 149 3.35 3.32 -0.02
N GLY A 150 2.53 3.35 -1.08
CA GLY A 150 2.48 2.29 -2.10
C GLY A 150 3.68 2.26 -3.03
N SER A 151 4.44 3.36 -3.11
CA SER A 151 5.66 3.43 -3.92
C SER A 151 6.87 2.73 -3.29
N ILE A 152 6.78 2.29 -2.03
CA ILE A 152 7.88 1.66 -1.28
C ILE A 152 7.41 0.41 -0.55
N ASP A 153 8.30 -0.58 -0.41
CA ASP A 153 8.14 -1.70 0.52
C ASP A 153 9.46 -1.96 1.25
N VAL A 154 9.42 -2.37 2.51
CA VAL A 154 10.61 -2.49 3.37
C VAL A 154 10.68 -3.82 4.10
N ASN A 155 11.91 -4.33 4.31
CA ASN A 155 12.13 -5.56 5.06
C ASN A 155 12.32 -5.36 6.58
N GLY A 156 12.22 -4.12 7.09
CA GLY A 156 12.43 -3.81 8.50
C GLY A 156 13.89 -3.87 8.98
N ARG A 157 14.84 -4.24 8.12
CA ARG A 157 16.27 -4.41 8.45
C ARG A 157 17.19 -3.44 7.73
N GLY A 158 16.66 -2.62 6.82
CA GLY A 158 17.45 -1.62 6.10
C GLY A 158 17.39 -1.75 4.58
N THR A 159 16.70 -2.74 4.03
CA THR A 159 16.44 -2.81 2.58
C THR A 159 15.03 -2.29 2.25
N LEU A 160 14.95 -1.49 1.21
CA LEU A 160 13.73 -0.94 0.62
C LEU A 160 13.66 -1.30 -0.86
N ILE A 161 12.48 -1.66 -1.34
CA ILE A 161 12.18 -1.87 -2.77
C ILE A 161 11.29 -0.74 -3.27
N THR A 162 11.60 -0.25 -4.46
CA THR A 162 10.82 0.76 -5.19
C THR A 162 11.01 0.60 -6.70
N THR A 163 10.35 1.41 -7.53
CA THR A 163 10.48 1.38 -8.98
C THR A 163 11.09 2.66 -9.53
N GLU A 164 11.86 2.54 -10.62
CA GLU A 164 12.37 3.67 -11.39
C GLU A 164 11.23 4.42 -12.08
N GLU A 165 10.21 3.70 -12.56
CA GLU A 165 9.06 4.30 -13.22
C GLU A 165 8.33 5.28 -12.30
N CYS A 166 8.06 4.90 -11.05
CA CYS A 166 7.36 5.77 -10.11
C CYS A 166 8.16 6.99 -9.66
N LEU A 167 9.42 6.77 -9.28
CA LEU A 167 10.18 7.81 -8.59
C LEU A 167 11.14 8.60 -9.50
N LEU A 168 11.54 8.03 -10.64
CA LEU A 168 12.60 8.63 -11.47
C LEU A 168 12.14 9.04 -12.87
N ASP A 169 10.88 8.79 -13.26
CA ASP A 169 10.39 9.25 -14.56
C ASP A 169 10.44 10.80 -14.62
N PRO A 170 11.17 11.38 -15.58
CA PRO A 170 11.33 12.82 -15.64
C PRO A 170 10.18 13.54 -16.34
N LYS A 171 9.17 12.80 -16.87
CA LYS A 171 8.11 13.35 -17.72
C LYS A 171 6.71 13.03 -17.20
N ALA A 172 6.47 11.75 -16.80
CA ALA A 172 5.16 11.31 -16.35
C ALA A 172 5.08 11.35 -14.83
N GLN A 173 4.01 11.94 -14.31
CA GLN A 173 3.70 11.98 -12.87
C GLN A 173 4.91 12.27 -11.97
N VAL A 174 5.69 13.29 -12.30
CA VAL A 174 6.95 13.64 -11.62
C VAL A 174 6.67 14.07 -10.18
N ARG A 175 7.05 13.23 -9.18
CA ARG A 175 6.83 13.51 -7.75
C ARG A 175 7.74 14.61 -7.23
N ASN A 176 9.04 14.49 -7.49
CA ASN A 176 10.07 15.42 -7.00
C ASN A 176 10.97 15.86 -8.16
N PRO A 177 10.65 16.97 -8.84
CA PRO A 177 11.46 17.43 -9.97
C PRO A 177 12.93 17.61 -9.60
N GLY A 178 13.83 17.01 -10.40
CA GLY A 178 15.27 17.07 -10.21
C GLY A 178 15.86 16.05 -9.22
N PHE A 179 15.04 15.14 -8.65
CA PHE A 179 15.56 14.03 -7.86
C PHE A 179 16.05 12.91 -8.78
N GLY A 180 17.22 12.36 -8.44
CA GLY A 180 17.72 11.08 -8.92
C GLY A 180 17.76 10.05 -7.80
N LYS A 181 18.34 8.87 -8.08
CA LYS A 181 18.50 7.80 -7.07
C LYS A 181 19.17 8.30 -5.79
N GLN A 182 20.24 9.07 -5.92
CA GLN A 182 21.01 9.55 -4.76
C GLN A 182 20.19 10.44 -3.82
N GLU A 183 19.32 11.31 -4.36
CA GLU A 183 18.46 12.16 -3.54
C GLU A 183 17.43 11.34 -2.76
N TYR A 184 16.80 10.35 -3.42
CA TYR A 184 15.87 9.44 -2.75
C TYR A 184 16.58 8.55 -1.72
N GLU A 185 17.74 7.98 -2.03
CA GLU A 185 18.52 7.13 -1.12
C GLU A 185 18.96 7.91 0.14
N LYS A 186 19.34 9.19 0.00
CA LYS A 186 19.60 10.08 1.15
C LYS A 186 18.36 10.29 2.02
N VAL A 187 17.20 10.51 1.41
CA VAL A 187 15.91 10.65 2.12
C VAL A 187 15.57 9.36 2.85
N PHE A 188 15.65 8.22 2.18
CA PHE A 188 15.33 6.91 2.75
C PHE A 188 16.28 6.55 3.89
N SER A 189 17.56 6.83 3.73
CA SER A 189 18.55 6.62 4.80
C SER A 189 18.27 7.49 6.01
N ARG A 190 18.05 8.78 5.81
CA ARG A 190 17.88 9.74 6.89
C ARG A 190 16.60 9.53 7.70
N TYR A 191 15.48 9.23 7.03
CA TYR A 191 14.16 9.23 7.66
C TYR A 191 13.58 7.83 7.88
N LEU A 192 13.92 6.87 7.03
CA LEU A 192 13.40 5.49 7.13
C LEU A 192 14.44 4.51 7.70
N GLY A 193 15.71 4.92 7.85
CA GLY A 193 16.79 4.05 8.31
C GLY A 193 17.19 2.99 7.27
N VAL A 194 16.98 3.29 5.99
CA VAL A 194 17.33 2.40 4.87
C VAL A 194 18.79 2.56 4.50
N THR A 195 19.50 1.47 4.34
CA THR A 195 20.91 1.43 3.93
C THR A 195 21.11 0.80 2.55
N ASN A 196 20.06 0.17 2.01
CA ASN A 196 20.08 -0.53 0.73
C ASN A 196 18.76 -0.34 -0.01
N VAL A 197 18.80 0.09 -1.27
CA VAL A 197 17.62 0.31 -2.09
C VAL A 197 17.66 -0.57 -3.33
N LEU A 198 16.63 -1.37 -3.52
CA LEU A 198 16.43 -2.24 -4.68
C LEU A 198 15.52 -1.51 -5.68
N TRP A 199 16.11 -1.07 -6.79
CA TRP A 199 15.41 -0.34 -7.84
C TRP A 199 14.89 -1.29 -8.91
N LEU A 200 13.59 -1.54 -8.93
CA LEU A 200 12.90 -2.22 -10.03
C LEU A 200 12.66 -1.26 -11.20
N GLY A 201 12.27 -1.79 -12.35
CA GLY A 201 12.01 -1.00 -13.54
C GLY A 201 10.59 -0.44 -13.56
N LYS A 202 9.73 -1.08 -14.37
CA LYS A 202 8.34 -0.67 -14.60
C LYS A 202 7.36 -1.45 -13.76
N GLY A 203 6.21 -0.83 -13.45
CA GLY A 203 5.05 -1.45 -12.82
C GLY A 203 4.21 -2.29 -13.77
N ILE A 204 2.94 -2.50 -13.41
CA ILE A 204 1.98 -3.32 -14.16
C ILE A 204 1.07 -2.47 -15.03
N ALA A 205 0.51 -3.07 -16.09
CA ALA A 205 -0.46 -2.42 -16.96
C ALA A 205 -1.76 -2.12 -16.20
N GLY A 206 -2.30 -0.92 -16.42
CA GLY A 206 -3.51 -0.44 -15.75
C GLY A 206 -3.25 0.32 -14.45
N ASP A 207 -2.03 0.27 -13.92
CA ASP A 207 -1.66 1.04 -12.74
C ASP A 207 -1.68 2.55 -13.04
N ASP A 208 -2.53 3.26 -12.27
CA ASP A 208 -2.78 4.68 -12.38
C ASP A 208 -1.75 5.53 -11.61
N THR A 209 -0.99 4.89 -10.73
CA THR A 209 0.01 5.52 -9.88
C THR A 209 1.38 5.66 -10.56
N HIS A 210 1.52 5.08 -11.75
CA HIS A 210 2.74 5.07 -12.53
C HIS A 210 3.87 4.25 -11.87
N GLY A 211 3.60 2.98 -11.64
CA GLY A 211 4.60 2.00 -11.23
C GLY A 211 4.77 1.83 -9.72
N HIS A 212 3.70 1.92 -8.93
CA HIS A 212 3.78 1.57 -7.51
C HIS A 212 4.28 0.15 -7.31
N VAL A 213 5.21 -0.03 -6.37
CA VAL A 213 5.84 -1.33 -6.12
C VAL A 213 4.89 -2.31 -5.45
N ASP A 214 3.90 -1.84 -4.71
CA ASP A 214 2.92 -2.66 -3.99
C ASP A 214 1.96 -3.42 -4.91
N ASP A 215 1.91 -3.08 -6.19
CA ASP A 215 1.17 -3.80 -7.21
C ASP A 215 1.98 -4.91 -7.89
N LEU A 216 3.30 -5.00 -7.64
CA LEU A 216 4.12 -5.97 -8.37
C LEU A 216 5.12 -6.76 -7.51
N CYS A 217 5.63 -6.20 -6.41
CA CYS A 217 6.68 -6.83 -5.61
C CYS A 217 6.57 -6.45 -4.14
N ARG A 218 6.48 -7.46 -3.26
CA ARG A 218 6.32 -7.25 -1.82
C ARG A 218 7.22 -8.16 -1.00
N PHE A 219 7.81 -7.65 0.05
CA PHE A 219 8.44 -8.49 1.08
C PHE A 219 7.39 -9.32 1.83
N VAL A 220 7.72 -10.57 2.07
CA VAL A 220 6.92 -11.50 2.91
C VAL A 220 7.66 -11.92 4.18
N ASN A 221 8.95 -11.70 4.21
CA ASN A 221 9.85 -11.84 5.36
C ASN A 221 11.17 -11.08 5.06
N PRO A 222 12.13 -11.00 6.00
CA PRO A 222 13.33 -10.17 5.83
C PRO A 222 14.18 -10.44 4.60
N ASN A 223 14.13 -11.64 4.02
CA ASN A 223 14.99 -12.02 2.90
C ASN A 223 14.24 -12.57 1.67
N THR A 224 12.92 -12.54 1.70
CA THR A 224 12.08 -13.09 0.62
C THR A 224 11.07 -12.08 0.13
N VAL A 225 10.94 -11.96 -1.18
CA VAL A 225 9.87 -11.20 -1.83
C VAL A 225 9.00 -12.12 -2.68
N VAL A 226 7.73 -11.75 -2.82
CA VAL A 226 6.92 -12.19 -3.95
C VAL A 226 7.05 -11.17 -5.07
N LEU A 227 7.14 -11.65 -6.31
CA LEU A 227 7.15 -10.85 -7.52
C LEU A 227 6.07 -11.37 -8.46
N CYS A 228 5.22 -10.50 -8.96
CA CYS A 228 4.24 -10.85 -9.97
C CYS A 228 4.90 -11.41 -11.24
N SER A 229 4.26 -12.39 -11.85
CA SER A 229 4.75 -13.04 -13.05
C SER A 229 3.62 -13.29 -14.04
N GLU A 230 3.83 -12.85 -15.27
CA GLU A 230 2.95 -13.10 -16.40
C GLU A 230 3.54 -14.19 -17.31
N LYS A 231 2.72 -15.16 -17.72
CA LYS A 231 3.15 -16.27 -18.58
C LYS A 231 2.85 -16.01 -20.07
N ASN A 232 1.83 -15.20 -20.34
CA ASN A 232 1.44 -14.86 -21.70
C ASN A 232 2.38 -13.81 -22.28
N SER A 233 3.26 -14.21 -23.21
CA SER A 233 4.24 -13.31 -23.84
C SER A 233 3.64 -12.16 -24.64
N SER A 234 2.34 -12.24 -24.98
CA SER A 234 1.60 -11.18 -25.69
C SER A 234 0.98 -10.16 -24.72
N ASP A 235 0.96 -10.45 -23.40
CA ASP A 235 0.44 -9.52 -22.39
C ASP A 235 1.44 -8.39 -22.13
N PRO A 236 0.98 -7.14 -22.01
CA PRO A 236 1.85 -5.99 -21.71
C PRO A 236 2.64 -6.12 -20.41
N ASN A 237 2.19 -6.94 -19.45
CA ASN A 237 2.90 -7.20 -18.21
C ASN A 237 4.10 -8.16 -18.37
N TYR A 238 4.14 -8.96 -19.42
CA TYR A 238 5.14 -10.00 -19.58
C TYR A 238 6.58 -9.47 -19.52
N ARG A 239 6.89 -8.48 -20.35
CA ARG A 239 8.26 -7.93 -20.42
C ARG A 239 8.65 -7.17 -19.14
N PRO A 240 7.86 -6.21 -18.63
CA PRO A 240 8.20 -5.49 -17.41
C PRO A 240 8.44 -6.42 -16.21
N LEU A 241 7.59 -7.42 -16.01
CA LEU A 241 7.72 -8.35 -14.88
C LEU A 241 8.93 -9.28 -15.02
N ARG A 242 9.23 -9.73 -16.25
CA ARG A 242 10.44 -10.50 -16.53
C ARG A 242 11.70 -9.66 -16.28
N ASP A 243 11.75 -8.43 -16.78
CA ASP A 243 12.88 -7.53 -16.58
C ASP A 243 13.11 -7.24 -15.08
N ASN A 244 12.03 -7.10 -14.30
CA ASN A 244 12.13 -6.94 -12.84
C ASN A 244 12.66 -8.20 -12.15
N ARG A 245 12.28 -9.39 -12.62
CA ARG A 245 12.84 -10.65 -12.13
C ARG A 245 14.35 -10.72 -12.39
N GLU A 246 14.79 -10.45 -13.62
CA GLU A 246 16.20 -10.44 -14.00
C GLU A 246 17.01 -9.43 -13.16
N ARG A 247 16.44 -8.26 -12.85
CA ARG A 247 17.06 -7.26 -11.95
C ARG A 247 17.25 -7.83 -10.54
N LEU A 248 16.23 -8.47 -9.96
CA LEU A 248 16.28 -9.03 -8.61
C LEU A 248 17.29 -10.17 -8.47
N GLU A 249 17.51 -10.98 -9.52
CA GLU A 249 18.48 -12.09 -9.50
C GLU A 249 19.92 -11.62 -9.20
N GLY A 250 20.27 -10.37 -9.57
CA GLY A 250 21.57 -9.75 -9.30
C GLY A 250 21.66 -8.96 -8.00
N MET A 251 20.53 -8.71 -7.33
CA MET A 251 20.47 -7.83 -6.18
C MET A 251 20.74 -8.53 -4.85
N LYS A 252 21.26 -7.76 -3.89
CA LYS A 252 21.54 -8.22 -2.52
C LYS A 252 20.79 -7.37 -1.52
N LEU A 253 20.50 -7.93 -0.36
CA LEU A 253 19.98 -7.25 0.81
C LEU A 253 21.07 -6.44 1.52
N GLU A 254 20.69 -5.64 2.52
CA GLU A 254 21.60 -4.91 3.40
C GLU A 254 22.63 -5.82 4.10
N SER A 255 22.27 -7.09 4.32
CA SER A 255 23.14 -8.11 4.89
C SER A 255 24.23 -8.61 3.93
N GLY A 256 24.13 -8.28 2.63
CA GLY A 256 24.95 -8.83 1.57
C GLY A 256 24.44 -10.18 1.02
N GLU A 257 23.41 -10.76 1.63
CA GLU A 257 22.77 -11.99 1.16
C GLU A 257 21.96 -11.74 -0.13
N ARG A 258 21.79 -12.79 -0.94
CA ARG A 258 20.89 -12.72 -2.10
C ARG A 258 19.43 -12.72 -1.65
N ILE A 259 18.62 -11.90 -2.27
CA ILE A 259 17.17 -11.91 -2.07
C ILE A 259 16.57 -13.19 -2.66
N ARG A 260 15.64 -13.81 -1.92
CA ARG A 260 14.84 -14.92 -2.42
C ARG A 260 13.59 -14.39 -3.11
N VAL A 261 13.37 -14.79 -4.35
CA VAL A 261 12.22 -14.36 -5.15
C VAL A 261 11.25 -15.53 -5.33
N ILE A 262 10.00 -15.35 -4.96
CA ILE A 262 8.89 -16.28 -5.20
C ILE A 262 7.96 -15.65 -6.22
N LEU A 263 7.66 -16.37 -7.28
CA LEU A 263 6.78 -15.86 -8.33
C LEU A 263 5.31 -16.00 -7.91
N LEU A 264 4.57 -14.90 -8.05
CA LEU A 264 3.13 -14.83 -7.80
C LEU A 264 2.44 -14.66 -9.17
N PRO A 265 1.45 -15.49 -9.54
CA PRO A 265 0.80 -15.34 -10.84
C PRO A 265 0.07 -14.00 -10.94
N MET A 266 -0.09 -13.50 -12.17
CA MET A 266 -1.10 -12.47 -12.44
C MET A 266 -2.47 -13.15 -12.65
N PRO A 267 -3.59 -12.47 -12.32
CA PRO A 267 -4.90 -12.89 -12.81
C PRO A 267 -5.02 -12.58 -14.31
N GLU A 268 -5.98 -13.22 -14.99
CA GLU A 268 -6.38 -12.80 -16.33
C GLU A 268 -6.75 -11.30 -16.32
N PRO A 269 -6.58 -10.60 -17.44
CA PRO A 269 -6.85 -9.17 -17.53
C PRO A 269 -8.27 -8.80 -17.05
N VAL A 270 -8.38 -8.09 -15.95
CA VAL A 270 -9.65 -7.51 -15.52
C VAL A 270 -9.88 -6.23 -16.33
N VAL A 271 -10.93 -6.20 -17.12
CA VAL A 271 -11.27 -5.07 -17.98
C VAL A 271 -12.68 -4.60 -17.66
N PHE A 272 -12.86 -3.30 -17.47
CA PHE A 272 -14.15 -2.68 -17.30
C PHE A 272 -14.20 -1.36 -18.07
N ASP A 273 -15.31 -1.12 -18.78
CA ASP A 273 -15.52 0.07 -19.64
C ASP A 273 -14.36 0.34 -20.61
N GLY A 274 -13.81 -0.75 -21.19
CA GLY A 274 -12.67 -0.69 -22.13
C GLY A 274 -11.31 -0.40 -21.49
N GLN A 275 -11.25 -0.21 -20.16
CA GLN A 275 -10.03 0.04 -19.43
C GLN A 275 -9.54 -1.25 -18.73
N ARG A 276 -8.26 -1.60 -18.94
CA ARG A 276 -7.59 -2.62 -18.12
C ARG A 276 -7.33 -2.08 -16.72
N LEU A 277 -7.64 -2.87 -15.71
CA LEU A 277 -7.49 -2.52 -14.30
C LEU A 277 -6.23 -3.16 -13.71
N PRO A 278 -5.59 -2.55 -12.68
CA PRO A 278 -4.37 -3.04 -12.06
C PRO A 278 -4.66 -4.19 -11.09
N ALA A 279 -5.28 -5.27 -11.59
CA ALA A 279 -5.57 -6.43 -10.78
C ALA A 279 -4.28 -7.18 -10.45
N SER A 280 -3.93 -7.25 -9.16
CA SER A 280 -2.71 -7.90 -8.70
C SER A 280 -2.90 -8.53 -7.33
N TYR A 281 -2.45 -9.78 -7.18
CA TYR A 281 -2.40 -10.43 -5.88
C TYR A 281 -1.30 -9.88 -4.96
N ALA A 282 -0.32 -9.12 -5.48
CA ALA A 282 0.71 -8.48 -4.68
C ALA A 282 0.16 -7.32 -3.83
N ASN A 283 -1.01 -6.79 -4.18
CA ASN A 283 -1.67 -5.73 -3.41
C ASN A 283 -2.40 -6.29 -2.16
N PHE A 284 -1.80 -7.32 -1.52
CA PHE A 284 -2.26 -7.87 -0.24
C PHE A 284 -1.83 -7.00 0.95
N TYR A 285 -2.54 -7.14 2.07
CA TYR A 285 -2.22 -6.47 3.33
C TYR A 285 -1.94 -7.48 4.44
N ILE A 286 -0.84 -7.27 5.18
CA ILE A 286 -0.42 -8.11 6.30
C ILE A 286 -0.88 -7.47 7.61
N SER A 287 -1.98 -7.94 8.18
CA SER A 287 -2.42 -7.54 9.53
C SER A 287 -1.86 -8.46 10.60
N ASN A 288 -2.02 -8.11 11.87
CA ASN A 288 -1.59 -8.97 12.99
C ASN A 288 -2.23 -10.37 12.95
N SER A 289 -3.49 -10.46 12.51
CA SER A 289 -4.28 -11.69 12.57
C SER A 289 -4.42 -12.45 11.25
N ALA A 290 -4.14 -11.80 10.12
CA ALA A 290 -4.34 -12.40 8.80
C ALA A 290 -3.56 -11.68 7.71
N VAL A 291 -3.35 -12.34 6.57
CA VAL A 291 -2.96 -11.71 5.31
C VAL A 291 -4.21 -11.63 4.44
N LEU A 292 -4.62 -10.41 4.09
CA LEU A 292 -5.79 -10.17 3.24
C LEU A 292 -5.34 -10.00 1.79
N VAL A 293 -5.83 -10.86 0.91
CA VAL A 293 -5.39 -10.94 -0.49
C VAL A 293 -6.56 -10.61 -1.41
N PRO A 294 -6.42 -9.65 -2.35
CA PRO A 294 -7.49 -9.39 -3.31
C PRO A 294 -7.68 -10.61 -4.23
N THR A 295 -8.93 -10.95 -4.54
CA THR A 295 -9.30 -12.03 -5.45
C THR A 295 -10.22 -11.52 -6.56
N PHE A 296 -10.12 -12.12 -7.74
CA PHE A 296 -10.70 -11.57 -8.97
C PHE A 296 -11.64 -12.53 -9.71
N ASN A 297 -12.12 -13.60 -9.03
CA ASN A 297 -12.90 -14.70 -9.63
C ASN A 297 -12.13 -15.43 -10.73
N ASP A 298 -10.84 -15.62 -10.53
CA ASP A 298 -9.89 -16.18 -11.48
C ASP A 298 -9.32 -17.52 -10.97
N PRO A 299 -9.02 -18.50 -11.82
CA PRO A 299 -8.35 -19.74 -11.41
C PRO A 299 -7.03 -19.51 -10.67
N SER A 300 -6.32 -18.40 -10.95
CA SER A 300 -5.09 -18.01 -10.27
C SER A 300 -5.32 -17.55 -8.83
N ASP A 301 -6.55 -17.18 -8.42
CA ASP A 301 -6.88 -16.86 -7.03
C ASP A 301 -6.42 -17.97 -6.08
N ARG A 302 -6.76 -19.22 -6.42
CA ARG A 302 -6.39 -20.39 -5.63
C ARG A 302 -4.87 -20.58 -5.56
N ILE A 303 -4.17 -20.35 -6.67
CA ILE A 303 -2.72 -20.50 -6.74
C ILE A 303 -2.03 -19.43 -5.89
N ALA A 304 -2.44 -18.17 -6.04
CA ALA A 304 -1.89 -17.05 -5.28
C ALA A 304 -2.11 -17.22 -3.76
N LEU A 305 -3.34 -17.59 -3.35
CA LEU A 305 -3.66 -17.87 -1.96
C LEU A 305 -2.82 -19.04 -1.40
N GLY A 306 -2.61 -20.10 -2.19
CA GLY A 306 -1.76 -21.25 -1.81
C GLY A 306 -0.32 -20.83 -1.57
N ILE A 307 0.29 -20.11 -2.52
CA ILE A 307 1.68 -19.60 -2.41
C ILE A 307 1.83 -18.73 -1.16
N LEU A 308 0.91 -17.78 -0.95
CA LEU A 308 0.97 -16.89 0.21
C LEU A 308 0.74 -17.66 1.53
N SER A 309 -0.13 -18.67 1.55
CA SER A 309 -0.36 -19.51 2.74
C SER A 309 0.89 -20.31 3.14
N GLU A 310 1.70 -20.76 2.18
CA GLU A 310 2.98 -21.41 2.47
C GLU A 310 4.01 -20.43 3.04
N LEU A 311 3.97 -19.16 2.61
CA LEU A 311 4.90 -18.12 3.05
C LEU A 311 4.52 -17.54 4.42
N PHE A 312 3.24 -17.50 4.76
CA PHE A 312 2.70 -16.97 6.02
C PHE A 312 2.13 -18.08 6.92
N SER A 313 2.98 -19.01 7.37
CA SER A 313 2.56 -20.13 8.21
C SER A 313 2.02 -19.74 9.60
N ASN A 314 2.29 -18.51 10.06
CA ASN A 314 1.93 -17.99 11.38
C ASN A 314 0.58 -17.26 11.42
N ARG A 315 -0.07 -17.04 10.28
CA ARG A 315 -1.36 -16.35 10.17
C ARG A 315 -2.15 -16.82 8.94
N PRO A 316 -3.49 -16.88 9.00
CA PRO A 316 -4.30 -17.29 7.87
C PRO A 316 -4.20 -16.30 6.71
N VAL A 317 -4.22 -16.80 5.49
CA VAL A 317 -4.34 -16.03 4.26
C VAL A 317 -5.80 -16.09 3.82
N ILE A 318 -6.42 -14.93 3.66
CA ILE A 318 -7.85 -14.76 3.41
C ILE A 318 -8.07 -14.00 2.12
N GLY A 319 -8.74 -14.62 1.15
CA GLY A 319 -9.18 -13.94 -0.07
C GLY A 319 -10.30 -12.95 0.22
N ILE A 320 -10.18 -11.74 -0.32
CA ILE A 320 -11.20 -10.70 -0.30
C ILE A 320 -11.61 -10.42 -1.74
N HIS A 321 -12.89 -10.59 -2.05
CA HIS A 321 -13.42 -10.31 -3.39
C HIS A 321 -13.19 -8.84 -3.78
N ALA A 322 -12.43 -8.61 -4.83
CA ALA A 322 -11.93 -7.29 -5.21
C ALA A 322 -12.28 -6.85 -6.64
N VAL A 323 -13.15 -7.59 -7.35
CA VAL A 323 -13.51 -7.29 -8.74
C VAL A 323 -14.12 -5.89 -8.90
N ASP A 324 -15.05 -5.50 -8.00
CA ASP A 324 -15.59 -4.14 -8.02
C ASP A 324 -14.64 -3.13 -7.38
N LEU A 325 -13.84 -3.58 -6.39
CA LEU A 325 -12.89 -2.71 -5.70
C LEU A 325 -11.80 -2.19 -6.63
N VAL A 326 -11.23 -3.05 -7.47
CA VAL A 326 -10.14 -2.70 -8.39
C VAL A 326 -10.55 -1.69 -9.46
N TRP A 327 -11.84 -1.46 -9.69
CA TRP A 327 -12.34 -0.37 -10.52
C TRP A 327 -11.89 1.01 -10.04
N GLY A 328 -11.61 1.16 -8.74
CA GLY A 328 -11.01 2.35 -8.17
C GLY A 328 -9.50 2.49 -8.43
N LEU A 329 -8.91 1.59 -9.22
CA LEU A 329 -7.50 1.56 -9.62
C LEU A 329 -6.53 1.24 -8.47
N GLY A 330 -7.01 0.51 -7.49
CA GLY A 330 -6.24 -0.03 -6.36
C GLY A 330 -7.07 -1.05 -5.59
N THR A 331 -6.43 -1.80 -4.68
CA THR A 331 -7.13 -2.80 -3.87
C THR A 331 -6.76 -2.67 -2.38
N ILE A 332 -6.55 -3.77 -1.67
CA ILE A 332 -6.51 -3.83 -0.21
C ILE A 332 -5.33 -3.05 0.37
N HIS A 333 -4.13 -3.24 -0.18
CA HIS A 333 -2.95 -2.54 0.32
C HIS A 333 -3.04 -1.03 0.11
N CYS A 334 -3.51 -0.60 -1.06
CA CYS A 334 -3.70 0.82 -1.37
C CYS A 334 -4.67 1.54 -0.41
N LEU A 335 -5.60 0.79 0.21
CA LEU A 335 -6.58 1.35 1.16
C LEU A 335 -6.08 1.42 2.59
N THR A 336 -5.05 0.67 2.94
CA THR A 336 -4.63 0.43 4.32
C THR A 336 -3.25 1.00 4.61
N GLN A 337 -3.05 1.52 5.83
CA GLN A 337 -1.74 1.97 6.29
C GLN A 337 -1.50 1.48 7.71
N GLN A 338 -0.46 0.67 7.90
CA GLN A 338 -0.10 0.15 9.22
C GLN A 338 0.51 1.22 10.12
N GLN A 339 0.15 1.15 11.39
CA GLN A 339 0.82 1.86 12.47
C GLN A 339 1.54 0.84 13.35
N PRO A 340 2.86 0.86 13.45
CA PRO A 340 3.60 -0.06 14.30
C PRO A 340 3.29 0.17 15.77
N ALA A 341 3.35 -0.93 16.55
CA ALA A 341 3.19 -0.91 18.00
C ALA A 341 4.38 -0.28 18.71
#